data_3060123b78454cf10b5db86c7b74ba46
#
_entry.id   3060123b78454cf10b5db86c7b74ba46
#
_cell.length_a   1.000
_cell.length_b   1.000
_cell.length_c   1.000
_cell.angle_alpha   90.00
_cell.angle_beta   90.00
_cell.angle_gamma   90.00
#
_symmetry.space_group_name_H-M   'P 1'
#
loop_
_entity.id
_entity.type
_entity.pdbx_description
1 polymer ?
#
loop_
_entity_poly.entity_id
_entity_poly.type
_entity_poly.pdbx_seq_one_letter_code
_entity_poly.pdbx_strand_id
1 'polypeptide(L)'
;MEDNKNDSHRLILERRKKLDALKESGNNYLNNFSGNTSCNQIRKISNNDNIIGNEKKRFIIMGRMMSKRIMGKSSFANIKDESGSMQFYVDKKMFSAEQFKIFKSSDIGDIIYVEGYLFKTKTDELTLFAGDFNLITKSLRPLPEKFHGLSDQETKYRKRYL
;
A
#
# COMPACT_ATOMS: atom_id res chain seq x y z
N MET A 1 3.85 -19.38 -23.35
CA MET A 1 3.31 -18.01 -23.50
C MET A 1 1.79 -17.91 -23.30
N GLU A 2 1.02 -18.95 -23.53
CA GLU A 2 -0.44 -18.99 -23.31
C GLU A 2 -0.83 -19.07 -21.83
N ASP A 3 -0.10 -19.81 -21.01
CA ASP A 3 -0.37 -19.94 -19.56
C ASP A 3 -0.29 -18.59 -18.81
N ASN A 4 0.66 -17.74 -19.18
CA ASN A 4 0.85 -16.42 -18.57
C ASN A 4 -0.29 -15.42 -18.90
N LYS A 5 -0.95 -15.58 -20.06
CA LYS A 5 -2.12 -14.77 -20.44
C LYS A 5 -3.37 -15.20 -19.67
N ASN A 6 -3.55 -16.49 -19.45
CA ASN A 6 -4.69 -17.03 -18.69
C ASN A 6 -4.62 -16.65 -17.21
N ASP A 7 -3.44 -16.71 -16.59
CA ASP A 7 -3.24 -16.31 -15.20
C ASP A 7 -3.44 -14.80 -14.99
N SER A 8 -2.94 -13.97 -15.88
CA SER A 8 -3.17 -12.52 -15.82
C SER A 8 -4.66 -12.16 -15.97
N HIS A 9 -5.38 -12.87 -16.84
CA HIS A 9 -6.82 -12.66 -17.01
C HIS A 9 -7.62 -13.06 -15.77
N ARG A 10 -7.30 -14.19 -15.15
CA ARG A 10 -7.90 -14.65 -13.89
C ARG A 10 -7.68 -13.63 -12.76
N LEU A 11 -6.47 -13.13 -12.60
CA LEU A 11 -6.15 -12.11 -11.59
C LEU A 11 -6.94 -10.81 -11.80
N ILE A 12 -7.12 -10.38 -13.07
CA ILE A 12 -7.94 -9.21 -13.38
C ILE A 12 -9.41 -9.43 -12.98
N LEU A 13 -9.96 -10.60 -13.26
CA LEU A 13 -11.33 -10.94 -12.88
C LEU A 13 -11.52 -10.98 -11.35
N GLU A 14 -10.58 -11.57 -10.62
CA GLU A 14 -10.59 -11.58 -9.15
C GLU A 14 -10.55 -10.15 -8.57
N ARG A 15 -9.69 -9.28 -9.13
CA ARG A 15 -9.58 -7.89 -8.69
C ARG A 15 -10.84 -7.08 -9.01
N ARG A 16 -11.51 -7.36 -10.15
CA ARG A 16 -12.80 -6.75 -10.48
C ARG A 16 -13.88 -7.17 -9.48
N LYS A 17 -13.99 -8.45 -9.13
CA LYS A 17 -14.93 -8.93 -8.10
C LYS A 17 -14.69 -8.23 -6.75
N LYS A 18 -13.42 -8.05 -6.35
CA LYS A 18 -13.08 -7.30 -5.13
C LYS A 18 -13.51 -5.82 -5.23
N LEU A 19 -13.33 -5.18 -6.39
CA LEU A 19 -13.80 -3.82 -6.62
C LEU A 19 -15.32 -3.72 -6.54
N ASP A 20 -16.05 -4.65 -7.13
CA ASP A 20 -17.50 -4.65 -7.10
C ASP A 20 -18.03 -4.81 -5.66
N ALA A 21 -17.43 -5.71 -4.86
CA ALA A 21 -17.74 -5.83 -3.44
C ALA A 21 -17.43 -4.56 -2.63
N LEU A 22 -16.37 -3.81 -2.98
CA LEU A 22 -16.08 -2.51 -2.37
C LEU A 22 -17.12 -1.45 -2.75
N LYS A 23 -17.60 -1.45 -3.98
CA LYS A 23 -18.67 -0.56 -4.43
C LYS A 23 -19.97 -0.82 -3.69
N GLU A 24 -20.35 -2.08 -3.52
CA GLU A 24 -21.55 -2.49 -2.78
C GLU A 24 -21.49 -2.07 -1.30
N SER A 25 -20.30 -2.06 -0.69
CA SER A 25 -20.10 -1.59 0.69
C SER A 25 -20.02 -0.06 0.83
N GLY A 26 -20.20 0.71 -0.26
CA GLY A 26 -20.10 2.17 -0.25
C GLY A 26 -18.69 2.74 -0.26
N ASN A 27 -17.65 1.90 -0.24
CA ASN A 27 -16.24 2.29 -0.34
C ASN A 27 -15.84 2.51 -1.82
N ASN A 28 -16.42 3.52 -2.44
CA ASN A 28 -16.30 3.74 -3.88
C ASN A 28 -15.44 4.98 -4.15
N TYR A 29 -14.23 4.81 -4.67
CA TYR A 29 -13.33 5.89 -5.11
C TYR A 29 -13.33 7.11 -4.18
N LEU A 30 -12.84 6.91 -2.97
CA LEU A 30 -12.81 7.94 -1.93
C LEU A 30 -11.89 9.10 -2.37
N ASN A 31 -12.45 10.29 -2.56
CA ASN A 31 -11.72 11.47 -3.03
C ASN A 31 -11.43 12.50 -1.92
N ASN A 32 -11.83 12.22 -0.70
CA ASN A 32 -11.74 13.11 0.45
C ASN A 32 -10.47 12.91 1.30
N PHE A 33 -9.48 12.22 0.76
CA PHE A 33 -8.19 12.01 1.41
C PHE A 33 -7.12 12.93 0.82
N SER A 34 -6.28 13.48 1.67
CA SER A 34 -5.08 14.21 1.29
C SER A 34 -3.89 13.75 2.13
N GLY A 35 -2.78 13.45 1.48
CA GLY A 35 -1.51 13.21 2.18
C GLY A 35 -0.96 14.52 2.73
N ASN A 36 -0.39 14.49 3.95
CA ASN A 36 0.27 15.65 4.53
C ASN A 36 1.79 15.56 4.48
N THR A 37 2.33 14.40 4.13
CA THR A 37 3.78 14.17 4.20
C THR A 37 4.18 13.12 3.14
N SER A 38 5.34 13.32 2.52
CA SER A 38 5.93 12.33 1.60
C SER A 38 6.90 11.39 2.33
N CYS A 39 7.18 10.22 1.74
CA CYS A 39 8.13 9.25 2.29
C CYS A 39 9.51 9.87 2.57
N ASN A 40 10.01 10.72 1.65
CA ASN A 40 11.29 11.40 1.82
C ASN A 40 11.26 12.47 2.91
N GLN A 41 10.17 13.20 3.05
CA GLN A 41 10.01 14.17 4.13
C GLN A 41 10.04 13.48 5.49
N ILE A 42 9.35 12.34 5.65
CA ILE A 42 9.39 11.56 6.87
C ILE A 42 10.82 11.11 7.19
N ARG A 43 11.57 10.62 6.22
CA ARG A 43 12.98 10.24 6.43
C ARG A 43 13.85 11.40 6.91
N LYS A 44 13.64 12.60 6.35
CA LYS A 44 14.38 13.80 6.77
C LYS A 44 14.06 14.21 8.21
N ILE A 45 12.78 14.22 8.57
CA ILE A 45 12.35 14.63 9.91
C ILE A 45 12.60 13.54 10.98
N SER A 46 12.71 12.27 10.59
CA SER A 46 13.00 11.16 11.51
C SER A 46 14.39 11.20 12.12
N ASN A 47 15.29 12.04 11.61
CA ASN A 47 16.58 12.33 12.24
C ASN A 47 16.44 13.05 13.60
N ASN A 48 15.23 13.53 13.91
CA ASN A 48 14.91 14.15 15.20
C ASN A 48 14.30 13.10 16.14
N ASP A 49 15.04 12.67 17.16
CA ASP A 49 14.67 11.59 18.08
C ASP A 49 13.31 11.79 18.78
N ASN A 50 12.83 13.04 18.92
CA ASN A 50 11.54 13.34 19.55
C ASN A 50 10.32 12.95 18.70
N ILE A 51 10.50 12.43 17.51
CA ILE A 51 9.42 12.07 16.58
C ILE A 51 9.17 10.57 16.60
N ILE A 52 10.22 9.79 16.77
CA ILE A 52 10.16 8.33 16.79
C ILE A 52 9.54 7.87 18.12
N GLY A 53 8.53 6.98 18.03
CA GLY A 53 7.79 6.49 19.20
C GLY A 53 6.75 7.47 19.76
N ASN A 54 6.59 8.66 19.18
CA ASN A 54 5.60 9.63 19.62
C ASN A 54 4.24 9.37 18.96
N GLU A 55 3.36 8.68 19.68
CA GLU A 55 2.01 8.31 19.20
C GLU A 55 1.10 9.51 18.92
N LYS A 56 1.39 10.68 19.49
CA LYS A 56 0.61 11.91 19.25
C LYS A 56 0.94 12.54 17.90
N LYS A 57 2.10 12.21 17.32
CA LYS A 57 2.57 12.78 16.06
C LYS A 57 2.18 11.88 14.89
N ARG A 58 1.10 12.21 14.22
CA ARG A 58 0.55 11.43 13.12
C ARG A 58 1.04 11.92 11.77
N PHE A 59 1.35 10.97 10.89
CA PHE A 59 1.77 11.20 9.52
C PHE A 59 0.81 10.49 8.58
N ILE A 60 0.47 11.14 7.49
CA ILE A 60 -0.41 10.61 6.46
C ILE A 60 0.40 10.44 5.18
N ILE A 61 0.51 9.21 4.72
CA ILE A 61 1.16 8.86 3.46
C ILE A 61 0.10 8.29 2.51
N MET A 62 0.13 8.76 1.28
CA MET A 62 -0.65 8.19 0.18
C MET A 62 0.30 7.69 -0.90
N GLY A 63 0.01 6.53 -1.46
CA GLY A 63 0.86 5.97 -2.49
C GLY A 63 0.45 4.57 -2.91
N ARG A 64 1.30 3.94 -3.69
CA ARG A 64 1.09 2.60 -4.21
C ARG A 64 1.62 1.54 -3.25
N MET A 65 0.81 0.54 -2.93
CA MET A 65 1.26 -0.62 -2.16
C MET A 65 2.15 -1.51 -3.04
N MET A 66 3.42 -1.64 -2.65
CA MET A 66 4.42 -2.39 -3.43
C MET A 66 4.67 -3.79 -2.90
N SER A 67 4.43 -4.03 -1.62
CA SER A 67 4.51 -5.35 -1.01
C SER A 67 3.57 -5.46 0.17
N LYS A 68 3.16 -6.69 0.48
CA LYS A 68 2.33 -7.01 1.64
C LYS A 68 2.70 -8.39 2.17
N ARG A 69 2.95 -8.47 3.46
CA ARG A 69 3.26 -9.72 4.16
C ARG A 69 2.40 -9.82 5.42
N ILE A 70 1.48 -10.76 5.42
CA ILE A 70 0.57 -11.01 6.54
C ILE A 70 1.14 -12.13 7.40
N MET A 71 1.30 -11.88 8.70
CA MET A 71 1.81 -12.82 9.69
C MET A 71 0.82 -12.91 10.86
N GLY A 72 -0.30 -13.59 10.62
CA GLY A 72 -1.36 -13.77 11.63
C GLY A 72 -2.02 -12.44 12.05
N LYS A 73 -1.70 -11.95 13.25
CA LYS A 73 -2.24 -10.70 13.81
C LYS A 73 -1.47 -9.46 13.38
N SER A 74 -0.23 -9.64 12.96
CA SER A 74 0.70 -8.59 12.55
C SER A 74 0.93 -8.66 11.05
N SER A 75 1.13 -7.51 10.41
CA SER A 75 1.40 -7.45 8.99
C SER A 75 2.38 -6.33 8.68
N PHE A 76 3.23 -6.55 7.70
CA PHE A 76 4.10 -5.52 7.13
C PHE A 76 3.75 -5.30 5.67
N ALA A 77 3.79 -4.07 5.25
CA ALA A 77 3.63 -3.72 3.84
C ALA A 77 4.48 -2.50 3.50
N ASN A 78 4.77 -2.31 2.22
CA ASN A 78 5.50 -1.15 1.74
C ASN A 78 4.59 -0.28 0.86
N ILE A 79 4.58 1.00 1.14
CA ILE A 79 3.97 2.04 0.31
C ILE A 79 5.07 2.79 -0.42
N LYS A 80 4.81 3.14 -1.67
CA LYS A 80 5.70 3.97 -2.49
C LYS A 80 4.94 5.16 -3.02
N ASP A 81 5.48 6.35 -2.81
CA ASP A 81 5.05 7.61 -3.43
C ASP A 81 6.07 8.06 -4.48
N GLU A 82 5.92 9.27 -5.01
CA GLU A 82 6.85 9.87 -5.98
C GLU A 82 8.25 10.11 -5.39
N SER A 83 8.35 10.32 -4.08
CA SER A 83 9.58 10.67 -3.38
C SER A 83 10.40 9.47 -2.92
N GLY A 84 9.76 8.31 -2.72
CA GLY A 84 10.44 7.12 -2.22
C GLY A 84 9.49 6.04 -1.73
N SER A 85 9.99 5.19 -0.82
CA SER A 85 9.20 4.10 -0.23
C SER A 85 9.33 4.08 1.29
N MET A 86 8.28 3.65 1.97
CA MET A 86 8.21 3.52 3.42
C MET A 86 7.55 2.19 3.79
N GLN A 87 8.11 1.51 4.79
CA GLN A 87 7.45 0.37 5.40
C GLN A 87 6.34 0.86 6.34
N PHE A 88 5.23 0.16 6.39
CA PHE A 88 4.23 0.34 7.43
C PHE A 88 3.84 -1.00 8.06
N TYR A 89 3.50 -0.92 9.33
CA TYR A 89 3.12 -2.05 10.17
C TYR A 89 1.64 -1.92 10.55
N VAL A 90 0.94 -3.03 10.45
CA VAL A 90 -0.48 -3.15 10.82
C VAL A 90 -0.63 -4.17 11.93
N ASP A 91 -1.19 -3.75 13.05
CA ASP A 91 -1.67 -4.65 14.11
C ASP A 91 -3.19 -4.80 14.00
N LYS A 92 -3.67 -6.05 13.88
CA LYS A 92 -5.11 -6.34 13.82
C LYS A 92 -5.91 -5.75 14.99
N LYS A 93 -5.28 -5.58 16.16
CA LYS A 93 -5.94 -5.03 17.34
C LYS A 93 -6.25 -3.53 17.23
N MET A 94 -5.48 -2.82 16.42
CA MET A 94 -5.62 -1.36 16.25
C MET A 94 -6.64 -0.99 15.18
N PHE A 95 -7.00 -1.94 14.32
CA PHE A 95 -7.95 -1.75 13.25
C PHE A 95 -9.34 -2.27 13.63
N SER A 96 -10.37 -1.61 13.13
CA SER A 96 -11.71 -2.21 13.11
C SER A 96 -11.71 -3.48 12.26
N ALA A 97 -12.69 -4.36 12.50
CA ALA A 97 -12.82 -5.59 11.71
C ALA A 97 -12.97 -5.29 10.21
N GLU A 98 -13.64 -4.19 9.88
CA GLU A 98 -13.87 -3.73 8.52
C GLU A 98 -12.58 -3.22 7.87
N GLN A 99 -11.85 -2.33 8.53
CA GLN A 99 -10.56 -1.83 8.05
C GLN A 99 -9.55 -2.96 7.83
N PHE A 100 -9.47 -3.90 8.76
CA PHE A 100 -8.59 -5.06 8.60
C PHE A 100 -9.01 -5.95 7.43
N LYS A 101 -10.33 -6.11 7.19
CA LYS A 101 -10.86 -6.81 6.01
C LYS A 101 -10.45 -6.12 4.71
N ILE A 102 -10.57 -4.78 4.64
CA ILE A 102 -10.13 -3.98 3.49
C ILE A 102 -8.63 -4.15 3.26
N PHE A 103 -7.81 -3.99 4.31
CA PHE A 103 -6.36 -4.22 4.22
C PHE A 103 -6.05 -5.63 3.73
N LYS A 104 -6.71 -6.65 4.27
CA LYS A 104 -6.47 -8.06 3.88
C LYS A 104 -6.85 -8.32 2.43
N SER A 105 -7.93 -7.70 1.93
CA SER A 105 -8.41 -7.86 0.55
C SER A 105 -7.66 -7.00 -0.47
N SER A 106 -6.94 -5.96 -0.02
CA SER A 106 -6.15 -5.10 -0.92
C SER A 106 -5.04 -5.90 -1.61
N ASP A 107 -4.68 -5.49 -2.82
CA ASP A 107 -3.68 -6.18 -3.64
C ASP A 107 -2.45 -5.28 -3.88
N ILE A 108 -1.33 -5.89 -4.22
CA ILE A 108 -0.14 -5.17 -4.67
C ILE A 108 -0.49 -4.34 -5.92
N GLY A 109 -0.10 -3.07 -5.89
CA GLY A 109 -0.42 -2.09 -6.93
C GLY A 109 -1.58 -1.15 -6.56
N ASP A 110 -2.38 -1.47 -5.56
CA ASP A 110 -3.45 -0.59 -5.09
C ASP A 110 -2.90 0.75 -4.59
N ILE A 111 -3.65 1.83 -4.80
CA ILE A 111 -3.36 3.13 -4.19
C ILE A 111 -4.05 3.16 -2.83
N ILE A 112 -3.28 3.45 -1.80
CA ILE A 112 -3.70 3.37 -0.41
C ILE A 112 -3.39 4.66 0.34
N TYR A 113 -4.16 4.89 1.39
CA TYR A 113 -3.95 5.88 2.43
C TYR A 113 -3.56 5.16 3.71
N VAL A 114 -2.52 5.64 4.37
CA VAL A 114 -2.08 5.13 5.67
C VAL A 114 -1.77 6.29 6.58
N GLU A 115 -2.42 6.32 7.75
CA GLU A 115 -2.12 7.25 8.82
C GLU A 115 -1.53 6.51 10.02
N GLY A 116 -0.51 7.07 10.64
CA GLY A 116 0.11 6.46 11.79
C GLY A 116 1.22 7.28 12.41
N TYR A 117 1.93 6.70 13.36
CA TYR A 117 3.11 7.27 13.99
C TYR A 117 4.37 6.48 13.64
N LEU A 118 5.52 7.10 13.77
CA LEU A 118 6.80 6.49 13.42
C LEU A 118 7.37 5.68 14.58
N PHE A 119 7.89 4.50 14.27
CA PHE A 119 8.67 3.70 15.20
C PHE A 119 9.82 3.00 14.46
N LYS A 120 10.77 2.47 15.19
CA LYS A 120 11.82 1.61 14.65
C LYS A 120 11.53 0.16 14.99
N THR A 121 11.67 -0.70 14.01
CA THR A 121 11.57 -2.16 14.22
C THR A 121 12.79 -2.68 15.00
N LYS A 122 12.76 -3.94 15.41
CA LYS A 122 13.91 -4.60 16.05
C LYS A 122 15.17 -4.61 15.19
N THR A 123 15.01 -4.47 13.89
CA THR A 123 16.11 -4.37 12.91
C THR A 123 16.49 -2.93 12.57
N ASP A 124 16.07 -1.97 13.41
CA ASP A 124 16.30 -0.52 13.25
C ASP A 124 15.68 0.09 11.97
N GLU A 125 14.76 -0.62 11.31
CA GLU A 125 14.07 -0.08 10.14
C GLU A 125 12.97 0.91 10.54
N LEU A 126 13.03 2.12 9.98
CA LEU A 126 12.02 3.16 10.18
C LEU A 126 10.70 2.73 9.55
N THR A 127 9.67 2.62 10.34
CA THR A 127 8.38 2.06 9.99
C THR A 127 7.24 2.94 10.50
N LEU A 128 6.17 3.09 9.72
CA LEU A 128 4.95 3.75 10.15
C LEU A 128 4.04 2.72 10.84
N PHE A 129 3.73 2.92 12.12
CA PHE A 129 2.71 2.13 12.83
C PHE A 129 1.33 2.62 12.40
N ALA A 130 0.62 1.85 11.58
CA ALA A 130 -0.65 2.25 11.04
C ALA A 130 -1.76 2.23 12.09
N GLY A 131 -2.42 3.37 12.27
CA GLY A 131 -3.63 3.54 13.08
C GLY A 131 -4.88 3.63 12.24
N ASP A 132 -4.75 4.10 10.99
CA ASP A 132 -5.83 4.12 10.00
C ASP A 132 -5.31 3.67 8.62
N PHE A 133 -6.20 3.02 7.86
CA PHE A 133 -5.91 2.49 6.53
C PHE A 133 -7.14 2.58 5.65
N ASN A 134 -6.96 3.12 4.44
CA ASN A 134 -8.03 3.19 3.45
C ASN A 134 -7.51 2.83 2.06
N LEU A 135 -8.35 2.12 1.31
CA LEU A 135 -8.10 1.84 -0.11
C LEU A 135 -8.70 2.97 -0.95
N ILE A 136 -7.84 3.73 -1.62
CA ILE A 136 -8.25 4.87 -2.45
C ILE A 136 -8.63 4.41 -3.86
N THR A 137 -7.75 3.65 -4.50
CA THR A 137 -8.00 3.17 -5.86
C THR A 137 -7.50 1.74 -6.03
N LYS A 138 -8.38 0.89 -6.56
CA LYS A 138 -8.07 -0.51 -6.85
C LYS A 138 -7.27 -0.65 -8.15
N SER A 139 -6.11 -1.28 -8.07
CA SER A 139 -5.33 -1.68 -9.25
C SER A 139 -5.93 -2.93 -9.87
N LEU A 140 -6.56 -2.80 -11.04
CA LEU A 140 -7.20 -3.93 -11.73
C LEU A 140 -6.20 -4.81 -12.48
N ARG A 141 -5.13 -4.22 -13.01
CA ARG A 141 -4.08 -4.95 -13.70
C ARG A 141 -2.92 -5.21 -12.75
N PRO A 142 -2.42 -6.47 -12.66
CA PRO A 142 -1.24 -6.75 -11.85
C PRO A 142 -0.03 -5.98 -12.38
N LEU A 143 0.83 -5.55 -11.47
CA LEU A 143 2.12 -4.98 -11.83
C LEU A 143 3.01 -6.09 -12.43
N PRO A 144 3.94 -5.76 -13.33
CA PRO A 144 4.95 -6.71 -13.80
C PRO A 144 5.70 -7.34 -12.64
N GLU A 145 6.14 -8.58 -12.81
CA GLU A 145 6.89 -9.28 -11.77
C GLU A 145 8.15 -8.51 -11.37
N LYS A 146 8.43 -8.48 -10.06
CA LYS A 146 9.53 -7.69 -9.48
C LYS A 146 10.91 -8.05 -10.06
N PHE A 147 11.10 -9.30 -10.47
CA PHE A 147 12.40 -9.80 -10.95
C PHE A 147 12.73 -9.39 -12.38
N HIS A 148 11.69 -9.14 -13.20
CA HIS A 148 11.89 -8.76 -14.61
C HIS A 148 11.61 -7.26 -14.81
N GLY A 149 10.80 -6.64 -13.95
CA GLY A 149 10.43 -5.23 -14.04
C GLY A 149 9.92 -4.86 -15.43
N LEU A 150 10.12 -3.62 -15.81
CA LEU A 150 9.92 -3.12 -17.18
C LEU A 150 11.26 -3.15 -17.93
N SER A 151 11.92 -4.31 -18.01
CA SER A 151 13.18 -4.48 -18.74
C SER A 151 12.94 -4.52 -20.25
N ASP A 152 11.81 -5.07 -20.67
CA ASP A 152 11.44 -5.16 -22.09
C ASP A 152 11.06 -3.79 -22.65
N GLN A 153 11.81 -3.35 -23.67
CA GLN A 153 11.69 -2.03 -24.28
C GLN A 153 10.36 -1.87 -25.03
N GLU A 154 9.87 -2.92 -25.66
CA GLU A 154 8.57 -2.94 -26.34
C GLU A 154 7.42 -2.74 -25.35
N THR A 155 7.47 -3.42 -24.21
CA THR A 155 6.49 -3.26 -23.14
C THR A 155 6.50 -1.85 -22.57
N LYS A 156 7.66 -1.20 -22.41
CA LYS A 156 7.77 0.20 -21.98
C LYS A 156 7.08 1.16 -22.97
N TYR A 157 7.26 0.95 -24.24
CA TYR A 157 6.62 1.80 -25.26
C TYR A 157 5.12 1.57 -25.38
N ARG A 158 4.66 0.32 -25.27
CA ARG A 158 3.24 -0.01 -25.37
C ARG A 158 2.44 0.30 -24.10
N LYS A 159 3.07 0.28 -22.95
CA LYS A 159 2.41 0.46 -21.64
C LYS A 159 3.02 1.63 -20.87
N ARG A 160 3.00 2.82 -21.48
CA ARG A 160 3.57 4.04 -20.88
C ARG A 160 2.93 4.47 -19.56
N TYR A 161 1.78 3.89 -19.21
CA TYR A 161 1.07 4.15 -17.95
C TYR A 161 1.63 3.34 -16.76
N LEU A 162 2.55 2.44 -16.96
CA LEU A 162 3.29 1.73 -15.92
C LEU A 162 4.56 2.52 -15.56
#